data_f035c55651164a14cfbd82b019e3c185
#
_entry.id   f035c55651164a14cfbd82b019e3c185
#
_cell.length_a   1.000
_cell.length_b   1.000
_cell.length_c   1.000
_cell.angle_alpha   90.00
_cell.angle_beta   90.00
_cell.angle_gamma   90.00
#
_symmetry.space_group_name_H-M   'P 1'
#
loop_
_entity.id
_entity.type
_entity.pdbx_description
1 polymer ?
#
loop_
_entity_poly.entity_id
_entity_poly.type
_entity_poly.pdbx_seq_one_letter_code
_entity_poly.pdbx_strand_id
1 'polypeptide(L)'
;ITLVTSTTGDVIPIAIASLEQLQNRGYDSVGVAYQNYEDPSDIDIKKYASTRDEDCFDLLTGEYSMRQYTSVCAIGHTRWATHGPRNTTNAHPHYSYDNNVVLVHNGIIENYRELRDFLMSNNIHSYSETDSEVVANMIAYQLTVTKDLESAIIETCKKLSGTYALGIISPMYPCRIYAIRNGSPLVYGQNSEYKICTSEIAGFNGLVNN
;
A
#
# COMPACT_ATOMS: atom_id res chain seq x y z
N ILE A 1 7.62 1.11 2.99
CA ILE A 1 6.78 1.29 1.79
C ILE A 1 7.64 1.24 0.56
N THR A 2 7.17 0.56 -0.46
CA THR A 2 7.64 0.68 -1.85
C THR A 2 6.44 0.88 -2.79
N LEU A 3 6.59 1.78 -3.76
CA LEU A 3 5.60 2.11 -4.77
C LEU A 3 6.36 2.15 -6.09
N VAL A 4 6.00 1.33 -7.06
CA VAL A 4 6.76 1.23 -8.31
C VAL A 4 5.86 1.11 -9.53
N THR A 5 6.20 1.87 -10.58
CA THR A 5 5.60 1.74 -11.91
C THR A 5 6.68 1.55 -12.97
N SER A 6 6.33 0.84 -14.03
CA SER A 6 7.17 0.67 -15.22
C SER A 6 6.35 0.94 -16.48
N THR A 7 7.05 1.29 -17.57
CA THR A 7 6.46 1.42 -18.90
C THR A 7 6.58 0.15 -19.74
N THR A 8 7.46 -0.78 -19.34
CA THR A 8 7.87 -1.90 -20.21
C THR A 8 8.09 -3.22 -19.50
N GLY A 9 8.17 -3.23 -18.17
CA GLY A 9 8.60 -4.42 -17.41
C GLY A 9 7.73 -4.77 -16.23
N ASP A 10 7.83 -6.01 -15.75
CA ASP A 10 7.19 -6.47 -14.54
C ASP A 10 7.82 -5.80 -13.31
N VAL A 11 6.99 -5.16 -12.51
CA VAL A 11 7.42 -4.41 -11.32
C VAL A 11 7.33 -5.23 -10.03
N ILE A 12 6.72 -6.41 -10.05
CA ILE A 12 6.54 -7.20 -8.82
C ILE A 12 7.87 -7.69 -8.24
N PRO A 13 8.82 -8.24 -9.04
CA PRO A 13 10.15 -8.59 -8.51
C PRO A 13 10.88 -7.39 -7.92
N ILE A 14 10.72 -6.23 -8.55
CA ILE A 14 11.32 -4.98 -8.09
C ILE A 14 10.72 -4.53 -6.76
N ALA A 15 9.39 -4.62 -6.63
CA ALA A 15 8.70 -4.31 -5.38
C ALA A 15 9.15 -5.23 -4.25
N ILE A 16 9.26 -6.55 -4.49
CA ILE A 16 9.73 -7.53 -3.51
C ILE A 16 11.18 -7.24 -3.10
N ALA A 17 12.09 -7.09 -4.08
CA ALA A 17 13.50 -6.79 -3.80
C ALA A 17 13.68 -5.46 -3.05
N SER A 18 12.87 -4.44 -3.36
CA SER A 18 12.83 -3.18 -2.62
C SER A 18 12.38 -3.39 -1.17
N LEU A 19 11.34 -4.20 -0.93
CA LEU A 19 10.85 -4.49 0.42
C LEU A 19 11.87 -5.30 1.24
N GLU A 20 12.63 -6.19 0.61
CA GLU A 20 13.73 -6.92 1.27
C GLU A 20 14.79 -5.96 1.82
N GLN A 21 15.13 -4.88 1.11
CA GLN A 21 16.05 -3.85 1.60
C GLN A 21 15.46 -3.03 2.76
N LEU A 22 14.13 -3.06 2.94
CA LEU A 22 13.42 -2.32 3.98
C LEU A 22 13.05 -3.20 5.20
N GLN A 23 13.48 -4.45 5.26
CA GLN A 23 13.16 -5.39 6.35
C GLN A 23 13.61 -4.90 7.73
N ASN A 24 14.70 -4.13 7.81
CA ASN A 24 15.16 -3.50 9.04
C ASN A 24 14.12 -2.57 9.70
N ARG A 25 13.09 -2.18 8.95
CA ARG A 25 11.98 -1.33 9.41
C ARG A 25 10.68 -2.09 9.69
N GLY A 26 10.65 -3.39 9.43
CA GLY A 26 9.50 -4.24 9.70
C GLY A 26 9.69 -5.64 9.13
N TYR A 27 9.54 -6.63 9.98
CA TYR A 27 9.65 -8.06 9.65
C TYR A 27 8.46 -8.87 10.15
N ASP A 28 7.46 -8.18 10.72
CA ASP A 28 6.28 -8.84 11.26
C ASP A 28 5.34 -9.35 10.18
N SER A 29 5.26 -8.61 9.09
CA SER A 29 4.50 -9.00 7.90
C SER A 29 4.95 -8.22 6.68
N VAL A 30 4.72 -8.80 5.51
CA VAL A 30 4.98 -8.20 4.21
C VAL A 30 3.77 -8.39 3.30
N GLY A 31 3.56 -7.45 2.38
CA GLY A 31 2.56 -7.62 1.35
C GLY A 31 2.75 -6.67 0.19
N VAL A 32 2.22 -7.09 -0.95
CA VAL A 32 2.24 -6.37 -2.22
C VAL A 32 0.85 -6.39 -2.83
N ALA A 33 0.40 -5.24 -3.34
CA ALA A 33 -0.74 -5.13 -4.23
C ALA A 33 -0.24 -4.69 -5.59
N TYR A 34 -0.81 -5.27 -6.66
CA TYR A 34 -0.43 -4.95 -8.02
C TYR A 34 -1.62 -5.08 -8.95
N GLN A 35 -1.61 -4.29 -10.02
CA GLN A 35 -2.60 -4.34 -11.07
C GLN A 35 -2.17 -5.36 -12.13
N ASN A 36 -3.08 -6.25 -12.54
CA ASN A 36 -2.83 -7.18 -13.62
C ASN A 36 -2.62 -6.41 -14.94
N TYR A 37 -1.58 -6.75 -15.70
CA TYR A 37 -1.28 -6.08 -16.96
C TYR A 37 -2.38 -6.29 -18.02
N GLU A 38 -2.99 -7.48 -18.06
CA GLU A 38 -4.05 -7.84 -19.01
C GLU A 38 -5.41 -7.24 -18.63
N ASP A 39 -5.67 -7.12 -17.32
CA ASP A 39 -6.86 -6.43 -16.78
C ASP A 39 -6.46 -5.49 -15.63
N PRO A 40 -6.08 -4.26 -15.93
CA PRO A 40 -5.67 -3.30 -14.90
C PRO A 40 -6.77 -2.87 -13.92
N SER A 41 -8.02 -3.24 -14.17
CA SER A 41 -9.11 -3.07 -13.19
C SER A 41 -9.09 -4.16 -12.12
N ASP A 42 -8.36 -5.24 -12.33
CA ASP A 42 -8.11 -6.30 -11.35
C ASP A 42 -6.85 -5.97 -10.52
N ILE A 43 -7.05 -5.80 -9.22
CA ILE A 43 -5.94 -5.60 -8.27
C ILE A 43 -5.86 -6.85 -7.40
N ASP A 44 -4.72 -7.52 -7.44
CA ASP A 44 -4.44 -8.65 -6.57
C ASP A 44 -3.59 -8.19 -5.36
N ILE A 45 -3.92 -8.69 -4.17
CA ILE A 45 -3.14 -8.48 -2.94
C ILE A 45 -2.61 -9.82 -2.45
N LYS A 46 -1.29 -9.88 -2.26
CA LYS A 46 -0.62 -10.98 -1.53
C LYS A 46 0.06 -10.42 -0.32
N LYS A 47 -0.31 -10.91 0.86
CA LYS A 47 0.24 -10.47 2.13
C LYS A 47 0.31 -11.60 3.14
N TYR A 48 1.39 -11.61 3.91
CA TYR A 48 1.74 -12.68 4.84
C TYR A 48 2.26 -12.08 6.14
N ALA A 49 1.92 -12.70 7.25
CA ALA A 49 2.52 -12.44 8.55
C ALA A 49 3.47 -13.57 8.90
N SER A 50 4.66 -13.22 9.43
CA SER A 50 5.62 -14.22 9.93
C SER A 50 5.03 -15.00 11.09
N THR A 51 5.29 -16.30 11.12
CA THR A 51 4.96 -17.23 12.20
C THR A 51 6.25 -17.71 12.89
N ARG A 52 6.16 -18.70 13.79
CA ARG A 52 7.34 -19.33 14.37
C ARG A 52 8.13 -20.17 13.37
N ASP A 53 7.43 -20.72 12.37
CA ASP A 53 7.93 -21.75 11.47
C ASP A 53 8.14 -21.22 10.04
N GLU A 54 7.54 -20.08 9.70
CA GLU A 54 7.56 -19.53 8.33
C GLU A 54 7.83 -18.03 8.33
N ASP A 55 8.79 -17.61 7.51
CA ASP A 55 9.08 -16.20 7.24
C ASP A 55 8.11 -15.64 6.19
N CYS A 56 7.64 -14.42 6.41
CA CYS A 56 6.66 -13.80 5.52
C CYS A 56 7.22 -13.50 4.13
N PHE A 57 8.53 -13.24 4.00
CA PHE A 57 9.18 -13.01 2.71
C PHE A 57 9.35 -14.30 1.91
N ASP A 58 9.66 -15.41 2.57
CA ASP A 58 9.73 -16.73 1.92
C ASP A 58 8.37 -17.10 1.33
N LEU A 59 7.30 -16.86 2.07
CA LEU A 59 5.93 -17.08 1.60
C LEU A 59 5.59 -16.19 0.40
N LEU A 60 5.90 -14.89 0.45
CA LEU A 60 5.62 -13.95 -0.64
C LEU A 60 6.41 -14.30 -1.90
N THR A 61 7.70 -14.64 -1.76
CA THR A 61 8.58 -14.99 -2.88
C THR A 61 8.18 -16.32 -3.50
N GLY A 62 7.78 -17.31 -2.67
CA GLY A 62 7.24 -18.60 -3.14
C GLY A 62 5.98 -18.43 -3.96
N GLU A 63 5.05 -17.60 -3.50
CA GLU A 63 3.81 -17.28 -4.23
C GLU A 63 4.12 -16.60 -5.57
N TYR A 64 5.02 -15.62 -5.57
CA TYR A 64 5.40 -14.92 -6.80
C TYR A 64 6.02 -15.87 -7.85
N SER A 65 6.87 -16.80 -7.46
CA SER A 65 7.56 -17.72 -8.37
C SER A 65 6.59 -18.68 -9.12
N MET A 66 5.36 -18.84 -8.62
CA MET A 66 4.33 -19.67 -9.25
C MET A 66 3.42 -18.91 -10.21
N ARG A 67 3.65 -17.61 -10.45
CA ARG A 67 2.74 -16.75 -11.20
C ARG A 67 3.02 -16.71 -12.70
N GLN A 68 1.95 -16.44 -13.45
CA GLN A 68 1.96 -16.35 -14.91
C GLN A 68 1.72 -14.93 -15.45
N TYR A 69 1.47 -13.92 -14.62
CA TYR A 69 1.18 -12.57 -15.08
C TYR A 69 2.17 -11.55 -14.58
N THR A 70 2.31 -10.50 -15.36
CA THR A 70 3.17 -9.34 -15.10
C THR A 70 2.34 -8.16 -14.66
N SER A 71 2.96 -7.21 -13.97
CA SER A 71 2.35 -5.96 -13.58
C SER A 71 3.28 -4.80 -13.86
N VAL A 72 2.70 -3.67 -14.28
CA VAL A 72 3.43 -2.40 -14.47
C VAL A 72 3.20 -1.41 -13.32
N CYS A 73 2.42 -1.81 -12.32
CA CYS A 73 2.05 -0.95 -11.20
C CYS A 73 1.90 -1.78 -9.92
N ALA A 74 2.74 -1.52 -8.92
CA ALA A 74 2.68 -2.21 -7.64
C ALA A 74 2.95 -1.26 -6.47
N ILE A 75 2.29 -1.54 -5.34
CA ILE A 75 2.55 -0.94 -4.03
C ILE A 75 2.81 -2.04 -3.00
N GLY A 76 3.76 -1.83 -2.10
CA GLY A 76 4.13 -2.84 -1.12
C GLY A 76 4.53 -2.25 0.23
N HIS A 77 4.54 -3.09 1.24
CA HIS A 77 4.80 -2.69 2.62
C HIS A 77 5.44 -3.81 3.43
N THR A 78 6.44 -3.47 4.24
CA THR A 78 6.92 -4.26 5.37
C THR A 78 6.41 -3.62 6.65
N ARG A 79 5.76 -4.41 7.50
CA ARG A 79 5.10 -3.89 8.70
C ARG A 79 5.89 -4.19 9.95
N TRP A 80 6.04 -3.15 10.78
CA TRP A 80 6.29 -3.26 12.21
C TRP A 80 4.98 -2.96 12.93
N ALA A 81 4.42 -3.94 13.65
CA ALA A 81 3.10 -3.80 14.25
C ALA A 81 3.07 -2.72 15.34
N THR A 82 2.37 -1.61 15.08
CA THR A 82 2.10 -0.53 16.03
C THR A 82 0.67 -0.60 16.58
N HIS A 83 -0.29 -1.00 15.76
CA HIS A 83 -1.70 -1.15 16.09
C HIS A 83 -2.20 -2.52 15.64
N GLY A 84 -2.94 -3.22 16.53
CA GLY A 84 -3.49 -4.54 16.28
C GLY A 84 -2.46 -5.68 16.31
N PRO A 85 -2.93 -6.93 16.43
CA PRO A 85 -2.07 -8.11 16.49
C PRO A 85 -1.29 -8.35 15.17
N ARG A 86 -0.22 -9.15 15.29
CA ARG A 86 0.58 -9.63 14.15
C ARG A 86 -0.18 -10.76 13.47
N ASN A 87 -0.96 -10.42 12.46
CA ASN A 87 -1.69 -11.38 11.64
C ASN A 87 -1.84 -10.84 10.21
N THR A 88 -2.23 -11.71 9.30
CA THR A 88 -2.39 -11.38 7.88
C THR A 88 -3.51 -10.35 7.66
N THR A 89 -4.56 -10.34 8.48
CA THR A 89 -5.66 -9.36 8.35
C THR A 89 -5.16 -7.93 8.55
N ASN A 90 -4.27 -7.73 9.53
CA ASN A 90 -3.67 -6.42 9.84
C ASN A 90 -2.43 -6.09 9.00
N ALA A 91 -1.95 -7.01 8.17
CA ALA A 91 -0.87 -6.73 7.23
C ALA A 91 -1.34 -5.82 6.09
N HIS A 92 -0.44 -4.95 5.62
CA HIS A 92 -0.70 -4.13 4.43
C HIS A 92 -0.37 -4.93 3.15
N PRO A 93 -0.96 -4.55 2.01
CA PRO A 93 -1.94 -3.49 1.75
C PRO A 93 -3.35 -3.76 2.30
N HIS A 94 -4.17 -2.70 2.37
CA HIS A 94 -5.58 -2.78 2.74
C HIS A 94 -6.48 -2.35 1.57
N TYR A 95 -7.55 -3.10 1.33
CA TYR A 95 -8.68 -2.66 0.51
C TYR A 95 -9.58 -1.72 1.30
N SER A 96 -10.24 -0.79 0.61
CA SER A 96 -11.44 -0.14 1.11
C SER A 96 -12.64 -1.11 1.12
N TYR A 97 -13.69 -0.74 1.85
CA TYR A 97 -14.92 -1.53 2.00
C TYR A 97 -15.60 -1.92 0.68
N ASP A 98 -15.39 -1.12 -0.36
CA ASP A 98 -15.95 -1.29 -1.72
C ASP A 98 -14.93 -1.76 -2.77
N ASN A 99 -13.70 -2.06 -2.36
CA ASN A 99 -12.55 -2.46 -3.17
C ASN A 99 -12.10 -1.42 -4.21
N ASN A 100 -12.57 -0.17 -4.14
CA ASN A 100 -12.20 0.88 -5.08
C ASN A 100 -10.87 1.56 -4.75
N VAL A 101 -10.34 1.34 -3.55
CA VAL A 101 -9.07 1.91 -3.08
C VAL A 101 -8.24 0.81 -2.44
N VAL A 102 -6.96 0.73 -2.83
CA VAL A 102 -5.96 -0.11 -2.17
C VAL A 102 -4.83 0.78 -1.66
N LEU A 103 -4.44 0.59 -0.40
CA LEU A 103 -3.56 1.50 0.30
C LEU A 103 -2.48 0.78 1.11
N VAL A 104 -1.27 1.36 1.09
CA VAL A 104 -0.19 1.11 2.06
C VAL A 104 0.11 2.39 2.83
N HIS A 105 0.48 2.26 4.12
CA HIS A 105 0.67 3.39 5.03
C HIS A 105 1.87 3.16 5.94
N ASN A 106 2.72 4.18 6.06
CA ASN A 106 3.70 4.34 7.13
C ASN A 106 3.32 5.54 7.99
N GLY A 107 3.28 5.37 9.28
CA GLY A 107 2.96 6.43 10.23
C GLY A 107 1.87 6.05 11.21
N ILE A 108 1.24 7.04 11.81
CA ILE A 108 0.14 6.87 12.76
C ILE A 108 -0.91 7.94 12.49
N ILE A 109 -2.16 7.50 12.29
CA ILE A 109 -3.33 8.39 12.23
C ILE A 109 -3.92 8.51 13.62
N GLU A 110 -3.65 9.60 14.28
CA GLU A 110 -4.00 9.82 15.69
C GLU A 110 -5.50 9.84 15.94
N ASN A 111 -6.26 10.41 15.02
CA ASN A 111 -7.73 10.50 15.10
C ASN A 111 -8.47 9.35 14.42
N TYR A 112 -7.81 8.19 14.19
CA TYR A 112 -8.43 7.06 13.46
C TYR A 112 -9.71 6.53 14.12
N ARG A 113 -9.87 6.65 15.44
CA ARG A 113 -11.07 6.22 16.15
C ARG A 113 -12.28 7.07 15.79
N GLU A 114 -12.11 8.39 15.80
CA GLU A 114 -13.14 9.34 15.38
C GLU A 114 -13.57 9.09 13.93
N LEU A 115 -12.59 8.88 13.03
CA LEU A 115 -12.87 8.57 11.63
C LEU A 115 -13.58 7.22 11.46
N ARG A 116 -13.22 6.21 12.26
CA ARG A 116 -13.89 4.91 12.29
C ARG A 116 -15.34 5.04 12.74
N ASP A 117 -15.60 5.80 13.80
CA ASP A 117 -16.95 6.04 14.32
C ASP A 117 -17.81 6.77 13.28
N PHE A 118 -17.24 7.75 12.58
CA PHE A 118 -17.89 8.41 11.45
C PHE A 118 -18.23 7.43 10.33
N LEU A 119 -17.32 6.56 9.92
CA LEU A 119 -17.56 5.52 8.91
C LEU A 119 -18.65 4.54 9.36
N MET A 120 -18.61 4.08 10.61
CA MET A 120 -19.64 3.21 11.17
C MET A 120 -21.02 3.86 11.15
N SER A 121 -21.14 5.15 11.43
CA SER A 121 -22.40 5.91 11.33
C SER A 121 -22.95 6.00 9.89
N ASN A 122 -22.07 5.78 8.90
CA ASN A 122 -22.41 5.68 7.48
C ASN A 122 -22.49 4.21 6.97
N ASN A 123 -22.62 3.23 7.88
CA ASN A 123 -22.69 1.79 7.59
C ASN A 123 -21.43 1.23 6.89
N ILE A 124 -20.27 1.83 7.11
CA ILE A 124 -18.98 1.37 6.61
C ILE A 124 -18.19 0.76 7.76
N HIS A 125 -17.91 -0.55 7.68
CA HIS A 125 -17.21 -1.31 8.71
C HIS A 125 -15.82 -1.70 8.24
N SER A 126 -14.84 -1.65 9.15
CA SER A 126 -13.48 -2.13 8.91
C SER A 126 -13.36 -3.61 9.28
N TYR A 127 -12.60 -4.37 8.50
CA TYR A 127 -12.27 -5.78 8.77
C TYR A 127 -11.05 -5.92 9.67
N SER A 128 -10.08 -4.98 9.54
CA SER A 128 -8.87 -4.97 10.34
C SER A 128 -8.98 -4.02 11.53
N GLU A 129 -8.00 -4.11 12.42
CA GLU A 129 -7.88 -3.22 13.57
C GLU A 129 -6.95 -2.02 13.30
N THR A 130 -6.49 -1.87 12.05
CA THR A 130 -5.51 -0.86 11.67
C THR A 130 -6.15 0.50 11.40
N ASP A 131 -5.42 1.56 11.67
CA ASP A 131 -5.73 2.92 11.24
C ASP A 131 -5.66 3.07 9.71
N SER A 132 -4.83 2.28 9.07
CA SER A 132 -4.60 2.29 7.62
C SER A 132 -5.84 1.91 6.82
N GLU A 133 -6.59 0.89 7.23
CA GLU A 133 -7.85 0.53 6.58
C GLU A 133 -8.91 1.63 6.77
N VAL A 134 -8.91 2.32 7.91
CA VAL A 134 -9.79 3.47 8.13
C VAL A 134 -9.50 4.56 7.10
N VAL A 135 -8.22 4.82 6.78
CA VAL A 135 -7.86 5.77 5.72
C VAL A 135 -8.36 5.31 4.35
N ALA A 136 -8.18 4.03 3.99
CA ALA A 136 -8.68 3.49 2.72
C ALA A 136 -10.21 3.68 2.61
N ASN A 137 -10.94 3.36 3.68
CA ASN A 137 -12.39 3.53 3.76
C ASN A 137 -12.82 4.99 3.69
N MET A 138 -12.06 5.92 4.31
CA MET A 138 -12.33 7.35 4.22
C MET A 138 -12.16 7.88 2.79
N ILE A 139 -11.11 7.45 2.08
CA ILE A 139 -10.90 7.84 0.67
C ILE A 139 -12.05 7.31 -0.20
N ALA A 140 -12.43 6.04 -0.02
CA ALA A 140 -13.55 5.45 -0.75
C ALA A 140 -14.88 6.17 -0.46
N TYR A 141 -15.15 6.52 0.80
CA TYR A 141 -16.30 7.33 1.17
C TYR A 141 -16.27 8.71 0.47
N GLN A 142 -15.13 9.42 0.54
CA GLN A 142 -14.99 10.72 -0.13
C GLN A 142 -15.14 10.58 -1.66
N LEU A 143 -14.71 9.47 -2.24
CA LEU A 143 -14.89 9.20 -3.68
C LEU A 143 -16.36 9.13 -4.07
N THR A 144 -17.24 8.63 -3.20
CA THR A 144 -18.70 8.65 -3.47
C THR A 144 -19.27 10.07 -3.54
N VAL A 145 -18.64 11.04 -2.87
CA VAL A 145 -19.04 12.46 -2.83
C VAL A 145 -18.41 13.25 -3.97
N THR A 146 -17.10 13.18 -4.10
CA THR A 146 -16.32 14.00 -5.04
C THR A 146 -16.37 13.50 -6.47
N LYS A 147 -16.62 12.20 -6.69
CA LYS A 147 -16.59 11.49 -7.99
C LYS A 147 -15.23 11.54 -8.70
N ASP A 148 -14.18 11.99 -8.00
CA ASP A 148 -12.80 12.09 -8.48
C ASP A 148 -11.84 11.64 -7.38
N LEU A 149 -10.90 10.73 -7.70
CA LEU A 149 -10.03 10.11 -6.71
C LEU A 149 -9.02 11.11 -6.13
N GLU A 150 -8.47 12.02 -6.93
CA GLU A 150 -7.54 13.02 -6.44
C GLU A 150 -8.21 13.95 -5.43
N SER A 151 -9.41 14.42 -5.75
CA SER A 151 -10.24 15.21 -4.83
C SER A 151 -10.59 14.42 -3.57
N ALA A 152 -10.94 13.14 -3.69
CA ALA A 152 -11.26 12.26 -2.56
C ALA A 152 -10.07 12.10 -1.60
N ILE A 153 -8.87 11.92 -2.16
CA ILE A 153 -7.62 11.84 -1.39
C ILE A 153 -7.36 13.17 -0.66
N ILE A 154 -7.46 14.30 -1.36
CA ILE A 154 -7.25 15.63 -0.79
C ILE A 154 -8.23 15.89 0.37
N GLU A 155 -9.52 15.63 0.17
CA GLU A 155 -10.55 15.82 1.19
C GLU A 155 -10.37 14.89 2.39
N THR A 156 -9.86 13.68 2.17
CA THR A 156 -9.47 12.77 3.25
C THR A 156 -8.26 13.32 4.00
N CYS A 157 -7.19 13.72 3.32
CA CYS A 157 -5.97 14.25 3.96
C CYS A 157 -6.26 15.47 4.85
N LYS A 158 -7.22 16.32 4.50
CA LYS A 158 -7.66 17.46 5.35
C LYS A 158 -8.28 17.02 6.68
N LYS A 159 -8.74 15.79 6.78
CA LYS A 159 -9.38 15.22 7.98
C LYS A 159 -8.42 14.39 8.84
N LEU A 160 -7.26 13.99 8.28
CA LEU A 160 -6.28 13.19 9.00
C LEU A 160 -5.47 14.04 9.98
N SER A 161 -5.28 13.51 11.20
CA SER A 161 -4.34 14.03 12.19
C SER A 161 -3.22 13.02 12.40
N GLY A 162 -1.97 13.52 12.51
CA GLY A 162 -0.79 12.68 12.71
C GLY A 162 0.20 12.72 11.53
N THR A 163 1.14 11.80 11.54
CA THR A 163 2.18 11.70 10.50
C THR A 163 1.95 10.48 9.63
N TYR A 164 2.07 10.65 8.31
CA TYR A 164 1.81 9.55 7.37
C TYR A 164 2.61 9.68 6.08
N ALA A 165 2.87 8.53 5.46
CA ALA A 165 3.18 8.37 4.05
C ALA A 165 2.25 7.30 3.49
N LEU A 166 1.53 7.63 2.43
CA LEU A 166 0.52 6.78 1.79
C LEU A 166 0.95 6.44 0.38
N GLY A 167 0.75 5.18 -0.02
CA GLY A 167 0.76 4.73 -1.39
C GLY A 167 -0.61 4.17 -1.74
N ILE A 168 -1.20 4.65 -2.83
CA ILE A 168 -2.59 4.34 -3.19
C ILE A 168 -2.65 3.95 -4.65
N ILE A 169 -3.38 2.86 -4.94
CA ILE A 169 -3.82 2.46 -6.29
C ILE A 169 -5.33 2.23 -6.29
N SER A 170 -5.93 2.28 -7.47
CA SER A 170 -7.37 2.09 -7.62
C SER A 170 -7.68 1.38 -8.94
N PRO A 171 -8.61 0.42 -8.98
CA PRO A 171 -9.04 -0.22 -10.21
C PRO A 171 -9.72 0.77 -11.19
N MET A 172 -10.26 1.86 -10.67
CA MET A 172 -10.88 2.92 -11.47
C MET A 172 -9.86 3.80 -12.21
N TYR A 173 -8.58 3.78 -11.79
CA TYR A 173 -7.51 4.61 -12.36
C TYR A 173 -6.28 3.74 -12.65
N PRO A 174 -6.33 2.89 -13.70
CA PRO A 174 -5.28 1.94 -14.01
C PRO A 174 -3.91 2.57 -14.19
N CYS A 175 -2.88 1.84 -13.76
CA CYS A 175 -1.46 2.21 -13.89
C CYS A 175 -1.07 3.56 -13.25
N ARG A 176 -1.85 4.02 -12.26
CA ARG A 176 -1.56 5.23 -11.49
C ARG A 176 -1.29 4.89 -10.03
N ILE A 177 -0.22 5.46 -9.49
CA ILE A 177 0.07 5.45 -8.06
C ILE A 177 -0.02 6.88 -7.55
N TYR A 178 -0.77 7.05 -6.46
CA TYR A 178 -0.81 8.30 -5.72
C TYR A 178 0.08 8.14 -4.49
N ALA A 179 1.10 8.99 -4.40
CA ALA A 179 2.07 9.01 -3.31
C ALA A 179 1.92 10.31 -2.51
N ILE A 180 1.57 10.21 -1.25
CA ILE A 180 1.31 11.37 -0.37
C ILE A 180 2.13 11.23 0.90
N ARG A 181 2.65 12.34 1.42
CA ARG A 181 3.31 12.35 2.72
C ARG A 181 2.94 13.57 3.55
N ASN A 182 2.88 13.35 4.86
CA ASN A 182 2.83 14.36 5.88
C ASN A 182 3.71 13.92 7.07
N GLY A 183 4.93 14.45 7.18
CA GLY A 183 5.88 14.10 8.25
C GLY A 183 6.65 12.80 8.03
N SER A 184 6.01 11.69 7.66
CA SER A 184 6.69 10.41 7.41
C SER A 184 7.56 10.45 6.15
N PRO A 185 8.76 9.81 6.16
CA PRO A 185 9.66 9.84 5.01
C PRO A 185 9.08 9.11 3.80
N LEU A 186 9.24 9.73 2.63
CA LEU A 186 8.98 9.15 1.33
C LEU A 186 9.89 9.84 0.32
N VAL A 187 10.72 9.07 -0.38
CA VAL A 187 11.69 9.52 -1.36
C VAL A 187 11.32 9.00 -2.74
N TYR A 188 11.55 9.82 -3.77
CA TYR A 188 11.22 9.50 -5.15
C TYR A 188 12.50 9.39 -5.98
N GLY A 189 12.54 8.40 -6.88
CA GLY A 189 13.57 8.25 -7.89
C GLY A 189 12.97 7.74 -9.20
N GLN A 190 13.68 7.99 -10.30
CA GLN A 190 13.28 7.51 -11.62
C GLN A 190 14.48 7.25 -12.53
N ASN A 191 14.28 6.36 -13.49
CA ASN A 191 15.15 6.18 -14.65
C ASN A 191 14.30 6.10 -15.93
N SER A 192 14.85 5.59 -17.05
CA SER A 192 14.11 5.46 -18.32
C SER A 192 12.96 4.44 -18.27
N GLU A 193 13.01 3.47 -17.35
CA GLU A 193 12.08 2.33 -17.28
C GLU A 193 11.15 2.40 -16.09
N TYR A 194 11.65 2.89 -14.93
CA TYR A 194 10.97 2.82 -13.65
C TYR A 194 10.80 4.19 -13.00
N LYS A 195 9.65 4.35 -12.32
CA LYS A 195 9.42 5.38 -11.31
C LYS A 195 9.16 4.67 -9.99
N ILE A 196 9.88 5.06 -8.95
CA ILE A 196 9.81 4.40 -7.64
C ILE A 196 9.74 5.42 -6.51
N CYS A 197 8.87 5.18 -5.54
CA CYS A 197 8.87 5.87 -4.25
C CYS A 197 9.09 4.85 -3.14
N THR A 198 9.99 5.16 -2.21
CA THR A 198 10.27 4.30 -1.05
C THR A 198 10.37 5.12 0.23
N SER A 199 10.21 4.47 1.37
CA SER A 199 10.40 5.15 2.66
C SER A 199 11.86 5.47 2.99
N GLU A 200 12.82 4.84 2.29
CA GLU A 200 14.27 5.07 2.39
C GLU A 200 14.96 4.84 1.06
N ILE A 201 16.11 5.48 0.87
CA ILE A 201 16.96 5.32 -0.33
C ILE A 201 17.38 3.86 -0.56
N ALA A 202 17.61 3.09 0.52
CA ALA A 202 17.95 1.68 0.43
C ALA A 202 16.93 0.87 -0.38
N GLY A 203 15.64 1.24 -0.32
CA GLY A 203 14.57 0.61 -1.09
C GLY A 203 14.67 0.80 -2.60
N PHE A 204 15.51 1.71 -3.09
CA PHE A 204 15.78 1.82 -4.54
C PHE A 204 16.58 0.63 -5.09
N ASN A 205 17.27 -0.11 -4.22
CA ASN A 205 18.02 -1.32 -4.59
C ASN A 205 18.93 -1.15 -5.82
N GLY A 206 19.52 0.04 -5.99
CA GLY A 206 20.39 0.37 -7.12
C GLY A 206 19.69 0.61 -8.47
N LEU A 207 18.34 0.55 -8.51
CA LEU A 207 17.55 0.72 -9.74
C LEU A 207 17.58 2.15 -10.28
N VAL A 208 17.66 3.13 -9.39
CA VAL A 208 17.65 4.56 -9.74
C VAL A 208 18.74 5.29 -8.98
N ASN A 209 19.33 6.28 -9.61
CA ASN A 209 20.23 7.23 -8.94
C ASN A 209 19.40 8.37 -8.35
N ASN A 210 19.83 8.85 -7.20
CA ASN A 210 19.26 10.04 -6.55
C ASN A 210 19.42 11.28 -7.42
#